data_e84364feb85c2a06a2e45dad582a8597
#
_entry.id   e84364feb85c2a06a2e45dad582a8597
#
_cell.length_a   1.000
_cell.length_b   1.000
_cell.length_c   1.000
_cell.angle_alpha   90.00
_cell.angle_beta   90.00
_cell.angle_gamma   90.00
#
_symmetry.space_group_name_H-M   'P 1'
#
loop_
_entity.id
_entity.type
_entity.pdbx_description
1 polymer ?
#
loop_
_entity_poly.entity_id
_entity_poly.type
_entity_poly.pdbx_seq_one_letter_code
_entity_poly.pdbx_strand_id
1 'polypeptide(L)'
;ELGNPQQQLKVMHVAGTKGKGSVVVLLSAILRAAGLKVGTYTSPHLFDIRERVVVGGGAAADFAAAGDAAAVSEGEWEALAVQAQAAVQSMQQQQGAADDSSTTTSTSSSSSSSRPSHFEVVTAMALKHFAQQRVDIAVIETGLGGATDATNVFNPDQLQLAVLTAIGLDHVEALGGSLRSIAAAKAGIMKAGVPVVVGPQGLPGSNPSAAAAAAAAGTDAPASIQPEQQQQHSEAGGGSSSAAAEVWEVLRAAAGQADMQCPIVAAEQAVQVRRIKCHV
;
A
#
# COMPACT_ATOMS: atom_id res chain seq x y z
N GLU A 1 -13.37 -6.84 17.99
CA GLU A 1 -14.78 -6.56 17.79
C GLU A 1 -15.32 -7.17 16.48
N LEU A 2 -14.60 -7.02 15.34
CA LEU A 2 -14.99 -7.60 14.05
C LEU A 2 -14.57 -9.07 13.85
N GLY A 3 -13.99 -9.74 14.89
CA GLY A 3 -13.58 -11.13 14.87
C GLY A 3 -12.25 -11.40 14.17
N ASN A 4 -11.33 -10.42 14.16
CA ASN A 4 -9.98 -10.54 13.57
C ASN A 4 -9.97 -11.09 12.13
N PRO A 5 -10.71 -10.48 11.19
CA PRO A 5 -10.85 -10.99 9.83
C PRO A 5 -9.51 -11.11 9.09
N GLN A 6 -8.53 -10.28 9.44
CA GLN A 6 -7.19 -10.32 8.86
C GLN A 6 -6.49 -11.67 9.06
N GLN A 7 -6.80 -12.40 10.12
CA GLN A 7 -6.18 -13.70 10.42
C GLN A 7 -6.57 -14.81 9.43
N GLN A 8 -7.63 -14.60 8.65
CA GLN A 8 -8.15 -15.56 7.68
C GLN A 8 -7.62 -15.30 6.26
N LEU A 9 -6.82 -14.25 6.07
CA LEU A 9 -6.41 -13.78 4.75
C LEU A 9 -4.95 -14.13 4.45
N LYS A 10 -4.68 -14.52 3.22
CA LYS A 10 -3.35 -14.45 2.60
C LYS A 10 -3.24 -13.11 1.89
N VAL A 11 -2.11 -12.42 2.01
CA VAL A 11 -2.02 -11.03 1.56
C VAL A 11 -0.75 -10.78 0.75
N MET A 12 -0.86 -9.99 -0.32
CA MET A 12 0.23 -9.24 -0.93
C MET A 12 0.08 -7.77 -0.54
N HIS A 13 1.08 -7.18 0.08
CA HIS A 13 1.02 -5.83 0.62
C HIS A 13 1.92 -4.89 -0.17
N VAL A 14 1.38 -3.76 -0.62
CA VAL A 14 2.04 -2.85 -1.55
C VAL A 14 2.18 -1.47 -0.94
N ALA A 15 3.43 -1.02 -0.76
CA ALA A 15 3.74 0.36 -0.34
C ALA A 15 4.62 1.06 -1.38
N GLY A 16 4.74 2.37 -1.25
CA GLY A 16 5.54 3.22 -2.13
C GLY A 16 4.99 4.63 -2.20
N THR A 17 5.65 5.49 -2.95
CA THR A 17 5.16 6.86 -3.19
C THR A 17 4.25 6.88 -4.41
N LYS A 18 4.71 6.36 -5.54
CA LYS A 18 3.96 6.34 -6.80
C LYS A 18 3.83 4.91 -7.35
N GLY A 19 2.71 4.64 -8.02
CA GLY A 19 2.49 3.38 -8.72
C GLY A 19 1.92 2.25 -7.85
N LYS A 20 1.59 2.49 -6.57
CA LYS A 20 0.98 1.49 -5.69
C LYS A 20 -0.30 0.90 -6.29
N GLY A 21 -1.31 1.73 -6.55
CA GLY A 21 -2.59 1.31 -7.12
C GLY A 21 -2.45 0.59 -8.45
N SER A 22 -1.55 1.07 -9.35
CA SER A 22 -1.28 0.39 -10.61
C SER A 22 -0.73 -1.02 -10.41
N VAL A 23 0.22 -1.19 -9.48
CA VAL A 23 0.79 -2.49 -9.14
C VAL A 23 -0.28 -3.40 -8.53
N VAL A 24 -1.10 -2.88 -7.62
CA VAL A 24 -2.23 -3.64 -7.01
C VAL A 24 -3.20 -4.14 -8.07
N VAL A 25 -3.61 -3.28 -9.00
CA VAL A 25 -4.53 -3.67 -10.10
C VAL A 25 -3.91 -4.72 -11.02
N LEU A 26 -2.64 -4.56 -11.40
CA LEU A 26 -1.93 -5.51 -12.26
C LEU A 26 -1.75 -6.88 -11.56
N LEU A 27 -1.30 -6.90 -10.30
CA LEU A 27 -1.18 -8.14 -9.54
C LEU A 27 -2.53 -8.83 -9.39
N SER A 28 -3.57 -8.08 -9.05
CA SER A 28 -4.92 -8.64 -8.93
C SER A 28 -5.41 -9.24 -10.24
N ALA A 29 -5.14 -8.58 -11.38
CA ALA A 29 -5.51 -9.11 -12.70
C ALA A 29 -4.77 -10.41 -13.04
N ILE A 30 -3.46 -10.47 -12.76
CA ILE A 30 -2.64 -11.67 -12.97
C ILE A 30 -3.14 -12.83 -12.11
N LEU A 31 -3.42 -12.59 -10.83
CA LEU A 31 -3.91 -13.62 -9.91
C LEU A 31 -5.29 -14.13 -10.30
N ARG A 32 -6.19 -13.25 -10.74
CA ARG A 32 -7.51 -13.65 -11.29
C ARG A 32 -7.34 -14.50 -12.56
N ALA A 33 -6.45 -14.09 -13.46
CA ALA A 33 -6.15 -14.87 -14.66
C ALA A 33 -5.55 -16.26 -14.34
N ALA A 34 -4.93 -16.40 -13.18
CA ALA A 34 -4.48 -17.69 -12.65
C ALA A 34 -5.60 -18.50 -11.97
N GLY A 35 -6.85 -18.05 -11.99
CA GLY A 35 -8.01 -18.74 -11.44
C GLY A 35 -8.28 -18.47 -9.96
N LEU A 36 -7.58 -17.55 -9.32
CA LEU A 36 -7.77 -17.21 -7.91
C LEU A 36 -8.92 -16.20 -7.72
N LYS A 37 -9.67 -16.35 -6.62
CA LYS A 37 -10.60 -15.32 -6.13
C LYS A 37 -9.80 -14.28 -5.36
N VAL A 38 -9.77 -13.04 -5.87
CA VAL A 38 -8.89 -11.98 -5.37
C VAL A 38 -9.68 -10.86 -4.76
N GLY A 39 -9.33 -10.48 -3.52
CA GLY A 39 -9.71 -9.21 -2.91
C GLY A 39 -8.68 -8.13 -3.29
N THR A 40 -9.17 -6.95 -3.67
CA THR A 40 -8.33 -5.81 -4.06
C THR A 40 -8.70 -4.61 -3.21
N TYR A 41 -7.72 -4.02 -2.51
CA TYR A 41 -7.90 -2.80 -1.73
C TYR A 41 -6.98 -1.70 -2.23
N THR A 42 -7.57 -0.57 -2.66
CA THR A 42 -6.85 0.60 -3.21
C THR A 42 -7.32 1.89 -2.59
N SER A 43 -6.49 2.94 -2.66
CA SER A 43 -6.84 4.30 -2.22
C SER A 43 -6.01 5.36 -2.98
N PRO A 44 -6.61 6.54 -3.22
CA PRO A 44 -8.00 6.92 -2.99
C PRO A 44 -8.97 6.30 -4.03
N HIS A 45 -10.27 6.53 -3.88
CA HIS A 45 -11.28 6.27 -4.91
C HIS A 45 -11.43 7.49 -5.84
N LEU A 46 -12.06 7.31 -6.99
CA LEU A 46 -12.34 8.37 -7.95
C LEU A 46 -13.74 8.99 -7.73
N PHE A 47 -14.77 8.19 -7.66
CA PHE A 47 -16.15 8.62 -7.55
C PHE A 47 -16.86 8.06 -6.31
N ASP A 48 -16.71 6.78 -6.03
CA ASP A 48 -17.42 6.07 -4.97
C ASP A 48 -16.44 5.34 -4.06
N ILE A 49 -16.65 5.46 -2.75
CA ILE A 49 -15.77 4.83 -1.75
C ILE A 49 -15.70 3.31 -1.90
N ARG A 50 -16.75 2.68 -2.44
CA ARG A 50 -16.82 1.24 -2.69
C ARG A 50 -15.79 0.76 -3.73
N GLU A 51 -15.31 1.65 -4.61
CA GLU A 51 -14.21 1.36 -5.55
C GLU A 51 -12.93 0.91 -4.85
N ARG A 52 -12.76 1.26 -3.58
CA ARG A 52 -11.60 0.83 -2.78
C ARG A 52 -11.60 -0.66 -2.49
N VAL A 53 -12.77 -1.32 -2.53
CA VAL A 53 -12.96 -2.70 -2.11
C VAL A 53 -13.58 -3.49 -3.26
N VAL A 54 -12.76 -4.27 -3.93
CA VAL A 54 -13.15 -5.04 -5.12
C VAL A 54 -12.87 -6.52 -4.88
N VAL A 55 -13.80 -7.38 -5.29
CA VAL A 55 -13.60 -8.83 -5.31
C VAL A 55 -13.89 -9.37 -6.70
N GLY A 56 -13.05 -10.28 -7.18
CA GLY A 56 -13.25 -10.89 -8.49
C GLY A 56 -12.43 -12.17 -8.68
N GLY A 57 -12.75 -12.92 -9.74
CA GLY A 57 -12.12 -14.19 -10.07
C GLY A 57 -12.72 -15.40 -9.33
N GLY A 58 -12.05 -16.51 -9.37
CA GLY A 58 -12.45 -17.82 -8.82
C GLY A 58 -12.55 -18.90 -9.91
N ALA A 59 -12.75 -20.13 -9.50
CA ALA A 59 -12.65 -21.35 -10.36
C ALA A 59 -13.63 -21.40 -11.57
N ALA A 60 -14.56 -20.44 -11.67
CA ALA A 60 -15.51 -20.35 -12.79
C ALA A 60 -15.23 -19.20 -13.76
N ALA A 61 -14.16 -18.42 -13.53
CA ALA A 61 -13.81 -17.30 -14.38
C ALA A 61 -13.04 -17.79 -15.62
N ASP A 62 -13.73 -17.95 -16.75
CA ASP A 62 -13.07 -18.01 -18.05
C ASP A 62 -12.20 -16.76 -18.23
N PHE A 63 -11.04 -16.91 -18.88
CA PHE A 63 -10.11 -15.81 -19.15
C PHE A 63 -10.79 -14.60 -19.85
N ALA A 64 -11.88 -14.86 -20.58
CA ALA A 64 -12.75 -13.83 -21.18
C ALA A 64 -13.58 -13.05 -20.15
N ALA A 65 -13.78 -13.62 -18.95
CA ALA A 65 -14.52 -13.01 -17.84
C ALA A 65 -13.60 -12.33 -16.82
N ALA A 66 -12.33 -12.02 -17.17
CA ALA A 66 -11.45 -11.18 -16.35
C ALA A 66 -12.03 -9.79 -16.03
N GLY A 67 -13.22 -9.47 -16.60
CA GLY A 67 -14.07 -8.34 -16.26
C GLY A 67 -14.94 -8.49 -15.02
N ASP A 68 -15.02 -9.67 -14.40
CA ASP A 68 -15.90 -9.94 -13.25
C ASP A 68 -15.39 -9.44 -11.89
N ALA A 69 -14.47 -8.50 -11.87
CA ALA A 69 -14.11 -7.83 -10.65
C ALA A 69 -15.11 -6.70 -10.37
N ALA A 70 -15.89 -6.84 -9.31
CA ALA A 70 -16.86 -5.86 -8.91
C ALA A 70 -16.50 -5.19 -7.59
N ALA A 71 -16.77 -3.89 -7.50
CA ALA A 71 -16.78 -3.20 -6.23
C ALA A 71 -17.85 -3.82 -5.32
N VAL A 72 -17.61 -3.77 -4.02
CA VAL A 72 -18.60 -4.21 -3.04
C VAL A 72 -19.96 -3.55 -3.30
N SER A 73 -21.02 -4.34 -3.29
CA SER A 73 -22.38 -3.84 -3.55
C SER A 73 -22.83 -2.87 -2.45
N GLU A 74 -23.81 -2.02 -2.77
CA GLU A 74 -24.35 -1.05 -1.81
C GLU A 74 -24.88 -1.73 -0.55
N GLY A 75 -25.67 -2.78 -0.70
CA GLY A 75 -26.22 -3.50 0.47
C GLY A 75 -25.16 -4.19 1.31
N GLU A 76 -24.11 -4.78 0.70
CA GLU A 76 -22.98 -5.33 1.45
C GLU A 76 -22.19 -4.23 2.17
N TRP A 77 -22.00 -3.08 1.51
CA TRP A 77 -21.31 -1.94 2.11
C TRP A 77 -22.07 -1.40 3.33
N GLU A 78 -23.39 -1.24 3.23
CA GLU A 78 -24.24 -0.81 4.34
C GLU A 78 -24.17 -1.81 5.50
N ALA A 79 -24.26 -3.11 5.21
CA ALA A 79 -24.14 -4.15 6.23
C ALA A 79 -22.78 -4.13 6.94
N LEU A 80 -21.70 -3.88 6.21
CA LEU A 80 -20.35 -3.71 6.77
C LEU A 80 -20.26 -2.45 7.63
N ALA A 81 -20.85 -1.34 7.17
CA ALA A 81 -20.86 -0.07 7.90
C ALA A 81 -21.58 -0.19 9.24
N VAL A 82 -22.72 -0.89 9.28
CA VAL A 82 -23.46 -1.17 10.52
C VAL A 82 -22.61 -2.00 11.50
N GLN A 83 -21.92 -3.04 11.01
CA GLN A 83 -21.03 -3.85 11.84
C GLN A 83 -19.84 -3.05 12.38
N ALA A 84 -19.23 -2.21 11.52
CA ALA A 84 -18.11 -1.35 11.92
C ALA A 84 -18.54 -0.31 12.96
N GLN A 85 -19.72 0.30 12.79
CA GLN A 85 -20.27 1.26 13.74
C GLN A 85 -20.53 0.61 15.11
N ALA A 86 -21.13 -0.59 15.13
CA ALA A 86 -21.35 -1.34 16.36
C ALA A 86 -20.03 -1.67 17.06
N ALA A 87 -19.00 -2.07 16.30
CA ALA A 87 -17.66 -2.35 16.84
C ALA A 87 -17.03 -1.09 17.46
N VAL A 88 -17.11 0.06 16.81
CA VAL A 88 -16.59 1.34 17.33
C VAL A 88 -17.34 1.73 18.61
N GLN A 89 -18.65 1.59 18.66
CA GLN A 89 -19.44 1.88 19.87
C GLN A 89 -19.05 0.95 21.03
N SER A 90 -18.86 -0.34 20.78
CA SER A 90 -18.41 -1.30 21.79
C SER A 90 -17.04 -0.93 22.36
N MET A 91 -16.09 -0.56 21.51
CA MET A 91 -14.76 -0.09 21.93
C MET A 91 -14.86 1.15 22.84
N GLN A 92 -15.71 2.11 22.50
CA GLN A 92 -15.91 3.32 23.30
C GLN A 92 -16.52 3.02 24.68
N GLN A 93 -17.48 2.12 24.74
CA GLN A 93 -18.11 1.69 26.01
C GLN A 93 -17.12 0.99 26.94
N GLN A 94 -16.25 0.13 26.39
CA GLN A 94 -15.21 -0.56 27.17
C GLN A 94 -14.17 0.41 27.73
N GLN A 95 -13.82 1.45 26.99
CA GLN A 95 -12.89 2.49 27.45
C GLN A 95 -13.51 3.35 28.56
N GLY A 96 -14.78 3.76 28.41
CA GLY A 96 -15.48 4.53 29.44
C GLY A 96 -15.65 3.77 30.75
N ALA A 97 -15.84 2.44 30.70
CA ALA A 97 -15.94 1.59 31.90
C ALA A 97 -14.60 1.40 32.62
N ALA A 98 -13.46 1.49 31.88
CA ALA A 98 -12.13 1.40 32.47
C ALA A 98 -11.70 2.67 33.21
N ASP A 99 -12.12 3.85 32.73
CA ASP A 99 -11.81 5.13 33.36
C ASP A 99 -12.60 5.37 34.68
N ASP A 100 -13.78 4.80 34.80
CA ASP A 100 -14.64 4.96 36.01
C ASP A 100 -14.18 4.08 37.20
N SER A 101 -13.28 3.12 36.99
CA SER A 101 -12.77 2.20 38.01
C SER A 101 -11.46 2.61 38.66
N SER A 102 -10.80 3.68 38.22
CA SER A 102 -9.52 4.16 38.77
C SER A 102 -9.67 5.43 39.59
N THR A 103 -10.15 5.28 40.85
CA THR A 103 -9.92 6.28 41.88
C THR A 103 -8.47 6.12 42.37
N THR A 104 -7.58 6.95 41.96
CA THR A 104 -6.46 7.63 42.66
C THR A 104 -5.28 7.95 41.78
N THR A 105 -4.84 9.20 41.97
CA THR A 105 -3.51 9.81 41.68
C THR A 105 -3.15 10.13 40.23
N SER A 106 -3.34 11.43 39.98
CA SER A 106 -2.72 12.28 38.97
C SER A 106 -1.30 11.93 38.55
N THR A 107 -1.13 11.48 37.33
CA THR A 107 -0.02 11.88 36.47
C THR A 107 -0.55 11.98 35.06
N SER A 108 -0.47 13.18 34.48
CA SER A 108 -0.97 13.56 33.18
C SER A 108 -0.20 12.86 32.07
N SER A 109 -0.63 11.66 31.70
CA SER A 109 -0.40 11.11 30.38
C SER A 109 -1.77 11.01 29.72
N SER A 110 -2.05 11.95 28.82
CA SER A 110 -3.26 11.98 28.01
C SER A 110 -3.30 10.77 27.09
N SER A 111 -3.79 9.64 27.58
CA SER A 111 -4.33 8.58 26.75
C SER A 111 -5.67 9.10 26.20
N SER A 112 -5.60 9.96 25.18
CA SER A 112 -6.77 10.29 24.39
C SER A 112 -7.24 8.98 23.77
N SER A 113 -8.38 8.46 24.21
CA SER A 113 -9.11 7.38 23.54
C SER A 113 -9.48 7.89 22.13
N SER A 114 -8.56 7.75 21.19
CA SER A 114 -8.75 8.25 19.84
C SER A 114 -9.76 7.33 19.15
N ARG A 115 -10.84 7.93 18.67
CA ARG A 115 -11.76 7.23 17.77
C ARG A 115 -10.96 6.76 16.55
N PRO A 116 -11.24 5.57 16.00
CA PRO A 116 -10.58 5.13 14.78
C PRO A 116 -10.85 6.13 13.66
N SER A 117 -9.83 6.40 12.87
CA SER A 117 -9.91 7.26 11.70
C SER A 117 -10.82 6.64 10.64
N HIS A 118 -11.33 7.46 9.73
CA HIS A 118 -12.14 6.97 8.62
C HIS A 118 -11.39 5.90 7.79
N PHE A 119 -10.08 6.07 7.59
CA PHE A 119 -9.27 5.09 6.85
C PHE A 119 -9.15 3.75 7.59
N GLU A 120 -8.97 3.76 8.90
CA GLU A 120 -8.94 2.54 9.73
C GLU A 120 -10.28 1.79 9.68
N VAL A 121 -11.40 2.52 9.75
CA VAL A 121 -12.73 1.91 9.66
C VAL A 121 -12.93 1.26 8.30
N VAL A 122 -12.64 1.97 7.21
CA VAL A 122 -12.80 1.44 5.84
C VAL A 122 -11.86 0.25 5.59
N THR A 123 -10.63 0.31 6.10
CA THR A 123 -9.68 -0.82 6.03
C THR A 123 -10.25 -2.05 6.75
N ALA A 124 -10.79 -1.88 7.96
CA ALA A 124 -11.39 -2.97 8.71
C ALA A 124 -12.62 -3.58 8.00
N MET A 125 -13.46 -2.73 7.38
CA MET A 125 -14.58 -3.16 6.55
C MET A 125 -14.11 -3.98 5.34
N ALA A 126 -13.07 -3.53 4.65
CA ALA A 126 -12.49 -4.24 3.51
C ALA A 126 -11.97 -5.63 3.91
N LEU A 127 -11.20 -5.73 4.98
CA LEU A 127 -10.70 -7.00 5.48
C LEU A 127 -11.84 -7.94 5.89
N LYS A 128 -12.89 -7.41 6.53
CA LYS A 128 -14.09 -8.16 6.88
C LYS A 128 -14.81 -8.70 5.65
N HIS A 129 -14.99 -7.87 4.63
CA HIS A 129 -15.58 -8.27 3.37
C HIS A 129 -14.78 -9.38 2.69
N PHE A 130 -13.46 -9.25 2.58
CA PHE A 130 -12.61 -10.26 1.97
C PHE A 130 -12.69 -11.61 2.70
N ALA A 131 -12.71 -11.61 4.04
CA ALA A 131 -12.90 -12.82 4.83
C ALA A 131 -14.29 -13.44 4.60
N GLN A 132 -15.35 -12.64 4.56
CA GLN A 132 -16.72 -13.12 4.26
C GLN A 132 -16.82 -13.71 2.84
N GLN A 133 -16.17 -13.06 1.88
CA GLN A 133 -16.12 -13.50 0.49
C GLN A 133 -15.19 -14.70 0.28
N ARG A 134 -14.42 -15.11 1.29
CA ARG A 134 -13.44 -16.21 1.24
C ARG A 134 -12.50 -16.06 0.04
N VAL A 135 -11.89 -14.90 -0.09
CA VAL A 135 -10.90 -14.69 -1.15
C VAL A 135 -9.69 -15.59 -0.93
N ASP A 136 -9.11 -16.12 -2.01
CA ASP A 136 -7.90 -16.95 -1.94
C ASP A 136 -6.69 -16.09 -1.53
N ILE A 137 -6.68 -14.83 -1.97
CA ILE A 137 -5.64 -13.86 -1.67
C ILE A 137 -6.19 -12.43 -1.75
N ALA A 138 -5.69 -11.55 -0.90
CA ALA A 138 -5.96 -10.12 -0.97
C ALA A 138 -4.71 -9.36 -1.41
N VAL A 139 -4.85 -8.41 -2.34
CA VAL A 139 -3.80 -7.46 -2.74
C VAL A 139 -4.15 -6.10 -2.18
N ILE A 140 -3.33 -5.60 -1.28
CA ILE A 140 -3.67 -4.45 -0.43
C ILE A 140 -2.65 -3.32 -0.62
N GLU A 141 -3.16 -2.13 -0.95
CA GLU A 141 -2.40 -0.88 -1.01
C GLU A 141 -2.33 -0.24 0.37
N THR A 142 -1.15 0.25 0.79
CA THR A 142 -1.03 1.12 1.96
C THR A 142 -1.64 2.49 1.68
N GLY A 143 -2.28 3.08 2.68
CA GLY A 143 -2.76 4.46 2.59
C GLY A 143 -1.61 5.45 2.66
N LEU A 144 -0.92 5.49 3.80
CA LEU A 144 0.17 6.43 4.06
C LEU A 144 1.35 5.72 4.76
N GLY A 145 2.55 5.89 4.19
CA GLY A 145 3.74 5.28 4.78
C GLY A 145 3.75 3.77 4.64
N GLY A 146 3.69 3.05 5.74
CA GLY A 146 3.68 1.60 5.82
C GLY A 146 3.74 1.09 7.27
N ALA A 147 4.77 1.45 8.03
CA ALA A 147 4.99 0.95 9.40
C ALA A 147 3.79 1.15 10.34
N THR A 148 3.16 2.32 10.29
CA THR A 148 2.00 2.70 11.12
C THR A 148 0.70 2.77 10.32
N ASP A 149 0.71 2.28 9.07
CA ASP A 149 -0.48 2.29 8.23
C ASP A 149 -1.54 1.33 8.77
N ALA A 150 -2.81 1.70 8.66
CA ALA A 150 -3.94 0.88 9.10
C ALA A 150 -3.98 -0.50 8.41
N THR A 151 -3.36 -0.63 7.24
CA THR A 151 -3.25 -1.90 6.52
C THR A 151 -2.13 -2.81 7.03
N ASN A 152 -1.22 -2.32 7.91
CA ASN A 152 -0.06 -3.09 8.38
C ASN A 152 -0.37 -3.98 9.60
N VAL A 153 -1.43 -4.77 9.50
CA VAL A 153 -1.97 -5.62 10.58
C VAL A 153 -1.70 -7.11 10.39
N PHE A 154 -0.91 -7.48 9.38
CA PHE A 154 -0.64 -8.88 9.04
C PHE A 154 0.63 -9.40 9.70
N ASN A 155 0.57 -10.65 10.13
CA ASN A 155 1.71 -11.42 10.58
C ASN A 155 2.51 -11.99 9.38
N PRO A 156 3.76 -12.44 9.58
CA PRO A 156 4.58 -13.00 8.50
C PRO A 156 3.95 -14.20 7.79
N ASP A 157 3.21 -15.07 8.49
CA ASP A 157 2.53 -16.26 7.96
C ASP A 157 1.36 -15.92 7.01
N GLN A 158 0.78 -14.75 7.15
CA GLN A 158 -0.31 -14.25 6.31
C GLN A 158 0.21 -13.53 5.07
N LEU A 159 1.39 -12.91 5.19
CA LEU A 159 1.96 -12.08 4.14
C LEU A 159 2.75 -12.93 3.14
N GLN A 160 2.25 -13.05 1.92
CA GLN A 160 2.88 -13.84 0.86
C GLN A 160 3.95 -13.05 0.11
N LEU A 161 3.80 -11.73 0.05
CA LEU A 161 4.71 -10.84 -0.66
C LEU A 161 4.55 -9.41 -0.13
N ALA A 162 5.66 -8.72 0.10
CA ALA A 162 5.69 -7.27 0.23
C ALA A 162 6.24 -6.65 -1.07
N VAL A 163 5.59 -5.59 -1.54
CA VAL A 163 6.04 -4.85 -2.73
C VAL A 163 6.29 -3.41 -2.37
N LEU A 164 7.49 -2.92 -2.66
CA LEU A 164 7.85 -1.51 -2.53
C LEU A 164 7.99 -0.92 -3.94
N THR A 165 7.07 -0.06 -4.32
CA THR A 165 7.13 0.67 -5.60
C THR A 165 8.15 1.81 -5.50
N ALA A 166 8.18 2.73 -6.46
CA ALA A 166 9.09 3.88 -6.41
C ALA A 166 8.86 4.72 -5.14
N ILE A 167 9.95 5.02 -4.44
CA ILE A 167 9.98 5.86 -3.24
C ILE A 167 10.53 7.24 -3.62
N GLY A 168 9.86 8.28 -3.22
CA GLY A 168 10.23 9.67 -3.44
C GLY A 168 9.66 10.58 -2.36
N LEU A 169 9.92 11.86 -2.46
CA LEU A 169 9.40 12.87 -1.54
C LEU A 169 7.90 13.03 -1.75
N ASP A 170 7.13 12.61 -0.76
CA ASP A 170 5.69 12.76 -0.67
C ASP A 170 5.26 12.66 0.78
N HIS A 171 4.22 13.41 1.18
CA HIS A 171 3.78 13.48 2.56
C HIS A 171 4.93 13.72 3.56
N VAL A 172 5.84 14.61 3.19
CA VAL A 172 7.13 14.83 3.87
C VAL A 172 6.96 15.10 5.36
N GLU A 173 6.03 16.01 5.70
CA GLU A 173 5.76 16.37 7.10
C GLU A 173 5.24 15.18 7.92
N ALA A 174 4.32 14.39 7.36
CA ALA A 174 3.72 13.25 8.04
C ALA A 174 4.68 12.06 8.20
N LEU A 175 5.70 11.96 7.34
CA LEU A 175 6.63 10.84 7.30
C LEU A 175 8.05 11.18 7.79
N GLY A 176 8.20 12.28 8.55
CA GLY A 176 9.44 12.60 9.26
C GLY A 176 10.47 13.44 8.49
N GLY A 177 10.04 14.17 7.45
CA GLY A 177 10.80 15.29 6.88
C GLY A 177 11.89 14.94 5.86
N SER A 178 12.21 13.68 5.61
CA SER A 178 13.32 13.28 4.73
C SER A 178 13.00 12.05 3.87
N LEU A 179 13.74 11.88 2.77
CA LEU A 179 13.63 10.68 1.92
C LEU A 179 13.96 9.42 2.72
N ARG A 180 14.94 9.48 3.61
CA ARG A 180 15.34 8.39 4.52
C ARG A 180 14.20 7.98 5.45
N SER A 181 13.52 8.92 6.09
CA SER A 181 12.38 8.64 6.98
C SER A 181 11.17 8.10 6.20
N ILE A 182 10.91 8.62 5.01
CA ILE A 182 9.86 8.11 4.11
C ILE A 182 10.16 6.67 3.70
N ALA A 183 11.41 6.37 3.31
CA ALA A 183 11.83 5.01 2.96
C ALA A 183 11.70 4.05 4.14
N ALA A 184 12.11 4.47 5.34
CA ALA A 184 11.98 3.68 6.57
C ALA A 184 10.52 3.40 6.92
N ALA A 185 9.64 4.42 6.84
CA ALA A 185 8.21 4.24 7.06
C ALA A 185 7.61 3.22 6.10
N LYS A 186 7.96 3.26 4.80
CA LYS A 186 7.48 2.32 3.78
C LYS A 186 8.05 0.92 3.95
N ALA A 187 9.32 0.80 4.33
CA ALA A 187 9.95 -0.47 4.66
C ALA A 187 9.26 -1.22 5.82
N GLY A 188 8.48 -0.53 6.65
CA GLY A 188 7.75 -1.12 7.77
C GLY A 188 6.69 -2.17 7.40
N ILE A 189 6.35 -2.31 6.10
CA ILE A 189 5.50 -3.43 5.64
C ILE A 189 6.27 -4.74 5.46
N MET A 190 7.61 -4.68 5.43
CA MET A 190 8.46 -5.86 5.31
C MET A 190 8.37 -6.69 6.59
N LYS A 191 8.27 -8.01 6.46
CA LYS A 191 8.21 -8.94 7.60
C LYS A 191 9.28 -10.03 7.44
N ALA A 192 9.76 -10.54 8.58
CA ALA A 192 10.75 -11.60 8.59
C ALA A 192 10.29 -12.83 7.80
N GLY A 193 11.16 -13.37 6.96
CA GLY A 193 10.89 -14.55 6.15
C GLY A 193 9.96 -14.35 4.95
N VAL A 194 9.44 -13.14 4.75
CA VAL A 194 8.52 -12.82 3.63
C VAL A 194 9.31 -12.26 2.45
N PRO A 195 9.08 -12.74 1.21
CA PRO A 195 9.69 -12.17 0.02
C PRO A 195 9.34 -10.69 -0.17
N VAL A 196 10.32 -9.90 -0.62
CA VAL A 196 10.12 -8.47 -0.93
C VAL A 196 10.56 -8.20 -2.38
N VAL A 197 9.68 -7.59 -3.14
CA VAL A 197 9.99 -7.04 -4.46
C VAL A 197 10.09 -5.53 -4.36
N VAL A 198 11.21 -4.98 -4.82
CA VAL A 198 11.43 -3.54 -4.85
C VAL A 198 11.46 -3.08 -6.30
N GLY A 199 10.58 -2.17 -6.63
CA GLY A 199 10.53 -1.49 -7.93
C GLY A 199 11.76 -0.60 -8.16
N PRO A 200 11.97 -0.12 -9.39
CA PRO A 200 13.05 0.81 -9.72
C PRO A 200 12.98 2.07 -8.84
N GLN A 201 14.14 2.48 -8.32
CA GLN A 201 14.29 3.69 -7.52
C GLN A 201 15.05 4.75 -8.33
N GLY A 202 14.70 6.03 -8.13
CA GLY A 202 15.38 7.14 -8.80
C GLY A 202 14.99 7.36 -10.27
N LEU A 203 13.82 6.87 -10.71
CA LEU A 203 13.33 7.13 -12.07
C LEU A 203 13.07 8.63 -12.28
N PRO A 204 13.38 9.16 -13.49
CA PRO A 204 12.97 10.51 -13.88
C PRO A 204 11.46 10.65 -13.74
N GLY A 205 10.98 11.65 -12.99
CA GLY A 205 9.55 11.86 -12.71
C GLY A 205 9.07 11.34 -11.33
N SER A 206 9.93 10.72 -10.53
CA SER A 206 9.67 10.50 -9.10
C SER A 206 9.71 11.81 -8.29
N ASN A 207 10.13 12.89 -8.90
CA ASN A 207 10.09 14.24 -8.32
C ASN A 207 8.79 14.95 -8.73
N PRO A 208 7.87 15.27 -7.84
CA PRO A 208 6.57 15.89 -8.18
C PRO A 208 6.71 17.22 -8.92
N SER A 209 7.82 17.92 -8.74
CA SER A 209 8.11 19.19 -9.42
C SER A 209 8.31 19.03 -10.94
N ALA A 210 8.91 17.92 -11.40
CA ALA A 210 9.15 17.67 -12.82
C ALA A 210 7.87 17.26 -13.57
N ALA A 211 6.98 16.50 -12.92
CA ALA A 211 5.70 16.10 -13.51
C ALA A 211 4.71 17.28 -13.62
N ALA A 212 4.71 18.18 -12.64
CA ALA A 212 3.91 19.42 -12.67
C ALA A 212 4.41 20.39 -13.75
N ALA A 213 5.73 20.48 -13.95
CA ALA A 213 6.33 21.29 -15.02
C ALA A 213 6.03 20.73 -16.42
N ALA A 214 6.02 19.41 -16.58
CA ALA A 214 5.66 18.77 -17.86
C ALA A 214 4.18 18.89 -18.20
N ALA A 215 3.29 18.86 -17.18
CA ALA A 215 1.85 19.07 -17.38
C ALA A 215 1.49 20.53 -17.66
N ALA A 216 2.27 21.49 -17.18
CA ALA A 216 2.08 22.92 -17.47
C ALA A 216 2.62 23.36 -18.85
N ALA A 217 3.44 22.52 -19.49
CA ALA A 217 4.04 22.80 -20.81
C ALA A 217 3.23 22.29 -22.01
N GLY A 218 2.05 21.74 -21.80
CA GLY A 218 1.20 21.20 -22.85
C GLY A 218 0.00 22.06 -23.15
N THR A 219 0.14 23.09 -24.00
CA THR A 219 -0.80 23.40 -25.09
C THR A 219 -0.25 24.53 -25.95
N ASP A 220 -0.33 24.31 -27.26
CA ASP A 220 -0.18 25.23 -28.39
C ASP A 220 1.22 25.45 -28.96
N ALA A 221 1.50 24.64 -29.97
CA ALA A 221 2.43 24.97 -31.03
C ALA A 221 1.72 25.78 -32.15
N PRO A 222 2.38 26.67 -32.91
CA PRO A 222 3.01 26.11 -34.09
C PRO A 222 4.45 26.62 -34.38
N ALA A 223 5.08 25.82 -35.22
CA ALA A 223 6.44 25.84 -35.67
C ALA A 223 7.01 27.18 -36.10
N SER A 224 8.29 27.43 -35.76
CA SER A 224 9.31 27.85 -36.68
C SER A 224 10.68 27.57 -36.06
N ILE A 225 11.47 26.86 -36.85
CA ILE A 225 12.81 26.37 -36.60
C ILE A 225 13.79 27.54 -36.69
N GLN A 226 14.70 27.66 -35.75
CA GLN A 226 16.09 28.03 -36.02
C GLN A 226 17.03 27.47 -34.93
N PRO A 227 18.21 26.96 -35.30
CA PRO A 227 19.16 26.37 -34.37
C PRO A 227 20.19 27.42 -33.97
N GLU A 228 20.38 27.64 -32.70
CA GLU A 228 21.71 28.07 -32.20
C GLU A 228 21.77 28.04 -30.65
N GLN A 229 22.94 27.58 -30.24
CA GLN A 229 23.58 27.72 -28.93
C GLN A 229 23.31 26.60 -27.90
N GLN A 230 24.12 25.55 -28.09
CA GLN A 230 24.64 24.74 -27.00
C GLN A 230 25.31 25.67 -25.98
N GLN A 231 24.65 25.81 -24.80
CA GLN A 231 25.37 26.18 -23.59
C GLN A 231 25.17 25.08 -22.54
N GLN A 232 26.29 24.52 -22.21
CA GLN A 232 26.63 23.65 -21.12
C GLN A 232 25.68 23.77 -19.90
N HIS A 233 24.88 22.75 -19.64
CA HIS A 233 24.43 22.40 -18.32
C HIS A 233 24.85 20.94 -18.02
N SER A 234 26.14 20.79 -17.77
CA SER A 234 26.67 19.69 -16.97
C SER A 234 26.42 20.07 -15.53
N GLU A 235 25.46 19.42 -14.88
CA GLU A 235 25.34 19.17 -13.44
C GLU A 235 23.90 18.89 -12.98
N ALA A 236 23.20 17.94 -13.65
CA ALA A 236 21.92 17.42 -13.15
C ALA A 236 21.90 15.88 -13.00
N GLY A 237 23.00 15.20 -13.28
CA GLY A 237 23.08 13.72 -13.18
C GLY A 237 23.41 13.18 -11.79
N GLY A 238 23.95 13.99 -10.90
CA GLY A 238 24.44 13.54 -9.58
C GLY A 238 23.33 13.32 -8.53
N GLY A 239 22.26 14.09 -8.57
CA GLY A 239 21.22 14.07 -7.53
C GLY A 239 20.32 12.83 -7.56
N SER A 240 20.01 12.30 -8.73
CA SER A 240 19.14 11.12 -8.88
C SER A 240 19.82 9.83 -8.40
N SER A 241 21.11 9.67 -8.68
CA SER A 241 21.89 8.51 -8.23
C SER A 241 22.07 8.49 -6.71
N SER A 242 22.28 9.65 -6.07
CA SER A 242 22.43 9.78 -4.63
C SER A 242 21.13 9.43 -3.88
N ALA A 243 19.99 9.93 -4.34
CA ALA A 243 18.69 9.65 -3.73
C ALA A 243 18.30 8.17 -3.82
N ALA A 244 18.54 7.53 -4.96
CA ALA A 244 18.31 6.09 -5.12
C ALA A 244 19.21 5.28 -4.18
N ALA A 245 20.50 5.64 -4.07
CA ALA A 245 21.43 4.98 -3.17
C ALA A 245 21.00 5.08 -1.69
N GLU A 246 20.52 6.25 -1.27
CA GLU A 246 19.99 6.47 0.06
C GLU A 246 18.78 5.58 0.36
N VAL A 247 17.82 5.47 -0.57
CA VAL A 247 16.66 4.59 -0.44
C VAL A 247 17.11 3.13 -0.30
N TRP A 248 18.02 2.67 -1.17
CA TRP A 248 18.52 1.29 -1.13
C TRP A 248 19.26 0.97 0.17
N GLU A 249 20.03 1.92 0.73
CA GLU A 249 20.68 1.76 2.02
C GLU A 249 19.67 1.49 3.13
N VAL A 250 18.60 2.31 3.20
CA VAL A 250 17.53 2.14 4.20
C VAL A 250 16.82 0.79 4.05
N LEU A 251 16.48 0.40 2.81
CA LEU A 251 15.78 -0.87 2.56
C LEU A 251 16.63 -2.07 2.92
N ARG A 252 17.94 -2.05 2.63
CA ARG A 252 18.86 -3.12 3.03
C ARG A 252 19.05 -3.17 4.54
N ALA A 253 19.15 -2.01 5.21
CA ALA A 253 19.23 -1.94 6.65
C ALA A 253 17.96 -2.50 7.32
N ALA A 254 16.79 -2.16 6.82
CA ALA A 254 15.53 -2.70 7.31
C ALA A 254 15.44 -4.22 7.12
N ALA A 255 15.89 -4.74 5.98
CA ALA A 255 15.97 -6.18 5.74
C ALA A 255 16.96 -6.89 6.64
N GLY A 256 18.09 -6.27 6.99
CA GLY A 256 19.12 -6.82 7.89
C GLY A 256 18.74 -6.82 9.36
N GLN A 257 17.99 -5.81 9.82
CA GLN A 257 17.62 -5.67 11.23
C GLN A 257 16.65 -6.74 11.74
N ALA A 258 15.91 -7.38 10.85
CA ALA A 258 14.87 -8.33 11.22
C ALA A 258 15.35 -9.78 11.20
N ASP A 259 16.68 -10.04 11.14
CA ASP A 259 17.22 -11.38 10.84
C ASP A 259 16.48 -11.99 9.63
N MET A 260 16.10 -11.09 8.73
CA MET A 260 15.27 -11.40 7.57
C MET A 260 16.14 -12.08 6.53
N GLN A 261 16.09 -13.39 6.48
CA GLN A 261 16.39 -14.11 5.23
C GLN A 261 15.30 -13.75 4.20
N CYS A 262 15.23 -12.47 3.87
CA CYS A 262 14.24 -11.96 2.95
C CYS A 262 14.94 -11.72 1.60
N PRO A 263 14.67 -12.50 0.56
CA PRO A 263 15.23 -12.20 -0.75
C PRO A 263 14.61 -10.89 -1.24
N ILE A 264 15.39 -9.80 -1.16
CA ILE A 264 15.04 -8.55 -1.85
C ILE A 264 15.36 -8.77 -3.33
N VAL A 265 14.33 -8.82 -4.15
CA VAL A 265 14.47 -8.87 -5.60
C VAL A 265 14.26 -7.47 -6.16
N ALA A 266 15.32 -6.85 -6.68
CA ALA A 266 15.16 -5.65 -7.51
C ALA A 266 14.41 -6.02 -8.78
N ALA A 267 13.39 -5.24 -9.15
CA ALA A 267 12.56 -5.54 -10.32
C ALA A 267 13.38 -5.61 -11.63
N GLU A 268 14.51 -4.91 -11.71
CA GLU A 268 15.47 -4.97 -12.81
C GLU A 268 16.15 -6.35 -12.93
N GLN A 269 16.27 -7.07 -11.82
CA GLN A 269 16.84 -8.44 -11.75
C GLN A 269 15.76 -9.51 -11.86
N ALA A 270 14.49 -9.17 -11.60
CA ALA A 270 13.36 -10.10 -11.60
C ALA A 270 13.06 -10.71 -12.98
N VAL A 271 13.49 -10.08 -14.06
CA VAL A 271 13.39 -10.62 -15.43
C VAL A 271 14.20 -11.92 -15.59
N GLN A 272 15.15 -12.20 -14.69
CA GLN A 272 15.94 -13.43 -14.70
C GLN A 272 15.44 -14.52 -13.73
N VAL A 273 14.44 -14.24 -12.90
CA VAL A 273 13.90 -15.23 -11.94
C VAL A 273 13.02 -16.23 -12.69
N ARG A 274 13.64 -17.34 -13.08
CA ARG A 274 12.93 -18.51 -13.58
C ARG A 274 12.02 -19.07 -12.49
N ARG A 275 10.71 -19.11 -12.79
CA ARG A 275 9.67 -19.93 -12.14
C ARG A 275 9.81 -20.05 -10.61
N ILE A 276 9.16 -19.14 -9.90
CA ILE A 276 8.70 -19.45 -8.56
C ILE A 276 7.68 -20.59 -8.72
N LYS A 277 8.03 -21.77 -8.23
CA LYS A 277 7.07 -22.87 -8.10
C LYS A 277 6.03 -22.43 -7.07
N CYS A 278 4.88 -21.96 -7.53
CA CYS A 278 3.69 -21.91 -6.70
C CYS A 278 3.32 -23.36 -6.35
N HIS A 279 3.60 -23.77 -5.13
CA HIS A 279 2.95 -24.93 -4.55
C HIS A 279 1.63 -24.40 -3.99
N VAL A 280 0.56 -24.64 -4.75
CA VAL A 280 -0.84 -24.48 -4.34
C VAL A 280 -1.18 -25.61 -3.38
#